data_6db4adbf0b78f960cbbb0089ac309183
#
_entry.id   6db4adbf0b78f960cbbb0089ac309183
#
_cell.length_a   1.000
_cell.length_b   1.000
_cell.length_c   1.000
_cell.angle_alpha   90.00
_cell.angle_beta   90.00
_cell.angle_gamma   90.00
#
_symmetry.space_group_name_H-M   'P 1'
#
loop_
_entity.id
_entity.type
_entity.pdbx_description
1 polymer ?
#
loop_
_entity_poly.entity_id
_entity_poly.type
_entity_poly.pdbx_seq_one_letter_code
_entity_poly.pdbx_strand_id
1 'polypeptide(L)'
;MERKKVTITDLKEKKRNGRKITMLTAYDYPMARLVDEAGIDIILVGDSLGMVVLGYDSTVPVTMDEMIHHAKAARRGTKYAFLIGDMPFMSYQVSREDAVRNAGRFMKEAGSDAVKLEGGREVIEVTEAIIDAGIPVLGHLGLTPQTISKLGGYKVQGKSAEAAKRLLEDAIALEKAGCFAIVLECVPDKVAKLVTEKLNIPTIGIGAGPGCDGQVLVTNDMLGLFDRFVPKFVKQYVKLSTLISDGIKRYKDDIESGRFPDEEHSFTIKEEELKKLKK
;
A
#
# COMPACT_ATOMS: atom_id res chain seq x y z
N MET A 1 4.81 -25.24 -11.46
CA MET A 1 5.01 -25.26 -9.99
C MET A 1 3.87 -24.47 -9.36
N GLU A 2 3.26 -25.01 -8.33
CA GLU A 2 2.23 -24.31 -7.58
C GLU A 2 2.84 -23.09 -6.87
N ARG A 3 2.21 -21.91 -7.01
CA ARG A 3 2.70 -20.68 -6.41
C ARG A 3 2.57 -20.77 -4.89
N LYS A 4 3.65 -20.48 -4.17
CA LYS A 4 3.69 -20.49 -2.70
C LYS A 4 3.50 -19.09 -2.14
N LYS A 5 3.04 -18.99 -0.90
CA LYS A 5 2.97 -17.74 -0.15
C LYS A 5 4.36 -17.14 0.01
N VAL A 6 4.50 -15.85 -0.31
CA VAL A 6 5.74 -15.10 -0.12
C VAL A 6 6.01 -14.91 1.38
N THR A 7 7.27 -15.09 1.77
CA THR A 7 7.76 -14.95 3.15
C THR A 7 8.88 -13.91 3.23
N ILE A 8 9.23 -13.49 4.44
CA ILE A 8 10.39 -12.60 4.68
C ILE A 8 11.69 -13.26 4.18
N THR A 9 11.82 -14.58 4.30
CA THR A 9 12.97 -15.32 3.78
C THR A 9 13.09 -15.17 2.27
N ASP A 10 11.98 -15.32 1.54
CA ASP A 10 11.97 -15.14 0.08
C ASP A 10 12.37 -13.72 -0.35
N LEU A 11 11.92 -12.69 0.40
CA LEU A 11 12.30 -11.30 0.16
C LEU A 11 13.79 -11.07 0.38
N LYS A 12 14.37 -11.62 1.45
CA LYS A 12 15.81 -11.57 1.71
C LYS A 12 16.62 -12.32 0.66
N GLU A 13 16.13 -13.46 0.19
CA GLU A 13 16.76 -14.21 -0.91
C GLU A 13 16.74 -13.43 -2.23
N LYS A 14 15.64 -12.73 -2.53
CA LYS A 14 15.57 -11.86 -3.72
C LYS A 14 16.68 -10.81 -3.68
N LYS A 15 16.89 -10.12 -2.56
CA LYS A 15 18.00 -9.17 -2.39
C LYS A 15 19.35 -9.84 -2.64
N ARG A 16 19.64 -10.97 -1.97
CA ARG A 16 20.91 -11.70 -2.11
C ARG A 16 21.21 -12.09 -3.56
N ASN A 17 20.17 -12.44 -4.30
CA ASN A 17 20.28 -12.89 -5.69
C ASN A 17 20.12 -11.75 -6.72
N GLY A 18 20.09 -10.48 -6.30
CA GLY A 18 19.89 -9.33 -7.17
C GLY A 18 18.54 -9.29 -7.90
N ARG A 19 17.53 -10.04 -7.42
CA ARG A 19 16.18 -10.08 -7.98
C ARG A 19 15.32 -8.98 -7.37
N LYS A 20 14.61 -8.24 -8.22
CA LYS A 20 13.77 -7.13 -7.75
C LYS A 20 12.52 -7.64 -7.01
N ILE A 21 12.16 -6.93 -5.94
CA ILE A 21 10.95 -7.12 -5.17
C ILE A 21 9.88 -6.19 -5.73
N THR A 22 8.68 -6.72 -5.99
CA THR A 22 7.54 -5.96 -6.45
C THR A 22 6.56 -5.72 -5.31
N MET A 23 6.11 -4.47 -5.16
CA MET A 23 5.14 -4.10 -4.14
C MET A 23 4.12 -3.14 -4.71
N LEU A 24 2.84 -3.34 -4.39
CA LEU A 24 1.74 -2.45 -4.75
C LEU A 24 0.79 -2.28 -3.57
N THR A 25 0.06 -1.16 -3.55
CA THR A 25 -1.02 -0.99 -2.58
C THR A 25 -2.30 -1.70 -3.04
N ALA A 26 -3.12 -2.15 -2.09
CA ALA A 26 -4.51 -2.53 -2.35
C ALA A 26 -5.35 -2.31 -1.09
N TYR A 27 -6.58 -1.85 -1.26
CA TYR A 27 -7.42 -1.38 -0.16
C TYR A 27 -8.76 -2.13 -0.05
N ASP A 28 -9.04 -3.04 -0.97
CA ASP A 28 -10.26 -3.83 -1.03
C ASP A 28 -10.01 -5.25 -1.57
N TYR A 29 -11.06 -6.08 -1.54
CA TYR A 29 -10.98 -7.45 -2.01
C TYR A 29 -10.68 -7.59 -3.51
N PRO A 30 -11.41 -6.93 -4.44
CA PRO A 30 -11.18 -7.12 -5.87
C PRO A 30 -9.80 -6.64 -6.31
N MET A 31 -9.32 -5.48 -5.82
CA MET A 31 -8.00 -4.98 -6.17
C MET A 31 -6.88 -5.87 -5.59
N ALA A 32 -7.01 -6.28 -4.31
CA ALA A 32 -6.03 -7.17 -3.70
C ALA A 32 -5.92 -8.51 -4.43
N ARG A 33 -7.06 -9.08 -4.89
CA ARG A 33 -7.08 -10.30 -5.70
C ARG A 33 -6.35 -10.13 -7.03
N LEU A 34 -6.62 -9.04 -7.76
CA LEU A 34 -5.96 -8.76 -9.05
C LEU A 34 -4.44 -8.55 -8.87
N VAL A 35 -4.03 -7.83 -7.85
CA VAL A 35 -2.60 -7.61 -7.54
C VAL A 35 -1.93 -8.93 -7.14
N ASP A 36 -2.59 -9.76 -6.33
CA ASP A 36 -2.08 -11.07 -5.92
C ASP A 36 -1.97 -12.01 -7.13
N GLU A 37 -3.01 -12.13 -7.96
CA GLU A 37 -3.02 -12.96 -9.18
C GLU A 37 -1.95 -12.51 -10.19
N ALA A 38 -1.65 -11.20 -10.28
CA ALA A 38 -0.59 -10.66 -11.13
C ALA A 38 0.83 -11.06 -10.69
N GLY A 39 0.98 -11.66 -9.51
CA GLY A 39 2.28 -12.16 -9.05
C GLY A 39 3.11 -11.15 -8.28
N ILE A 40 2.55 -10.07 -7.80
CA ILE A 40 3.21 -9.09 -6.93
C ILE A 40 3.65 -9.78 -5.63
N ASP A 41 4.85 -9.45 -5.14
CA ASP A 41 5.42 -10.07 -3.95
C ASP A 41 4.79 -9.56 -2.65
N ILE A 42 4.53 -8.26 -2.58
CA ILE A 42 4.02 -7.58 -1.37
C ILE A 42 2.79 -6.75 -1.72
N ILE A 43 1.74 -6.89 -0.91
CA ILE A 43 0.59 -5.99 -0.91
C ILE A 43 0.66 -5.13 0.35
N LEU A 44 0.59 -3.81 0.17
CA LEU A 44 0.49 -2.84 1.24
C LEU A 44 -0.93 -2.29 1.34
N VAL A 45 -1.55 -2.44 2.49
CA VAL A 45 -2.72 -1.63 2.83
C VAL A 45 -2.19 -0.36 3.48
N GLY A 46 -1.89 0.63 2.63
CA GLY A 46 -1.26 1.89 3.04
C GLY A 46 -2.28 2.91 3.56
N ASP A 47 -1.85 3.80 4.46
CA ASP A 47 -2.66 4.94 4.91
C ASP A 47 -2.94 5.97 3.79
N SER A 48 -2.25 5.84 2.65
CA SER A 48 -2.59 6.51 1.39
C SER A 48 -4.05 6.29 0.95
N LEU A 49 -4.73 5.24 1.48
CA LEU A 49 -6.17 5.05 1.30
C LEU A 49 -6.99 6.29 1.70
N GLY A 50 -6.51 7.05 2.69
CA GLY A 50 -7.14 8.31 3.09
C GLY A 50 -7.33 9.25 1.91
N MET A 51 -6.30 9.38 1.07
CA MET A 51 -6.35 10.27 -0.09
C MET A 51 -7.03 9.63 -1.31
N VAL A 52 -6.65 8.39 -1.66
CA VAL A 52 -7.03 7.77 -2.95
C VAL A 52 -8.33 6.96 -2.90
N VAL A 53 -8.86 6.69 -1.70
CA VAL A 53 -10.12 5.95 -1.49
C VAL A 53 -11.14 6.78 -0.72
N LEU A 54 -10.74 7.37 0.42
CA LEU A 54 -11.64 8.11 1.30
C LEU A 54 -11.79 9.59 0.91
N GLY A 55 -10.90 10.11 0.05
CA GLY A 55 -10.98 11.48 -0.47
C GLY A 55 -10.49 12.55 0.49
N TYR A 56 -9.73 12.18 1.54
CA TYR A 56 -9.08 13.14 2.44
C TYR A 56 -7.96 13.91 1.72
N ASP A 57 -7.58 15.06 2.25
CA ASP A 57 -6.51 15.88 1.68
C ASP A 57 -5.11 15.40 2.10
N SER A 58 -5.02 14.50 3.11
CA SER A 58 -3.78 13.90 3.59
C SER A 58 -4.04 12.54 4.22
N THR A 59 -2.96 11.83 4.60
CA THR A 59 -3.05 10.54 5.32
C THR A 59 -3.34 10.71 6.82
N VAL A 60 -3.12 11.90 7.37
CA VAL A 60 -3.19 12.18 8.82
C VAL A 60 -4.56 11.84 9.47
N PRO A 61 -5.72 12.09 8.82
CA PRO A 61 -7.02 11.78 9.43
C PRO A 61 -7.35 10.29 9.51
N VAL A 62 -6.60 9.42 8.83
CA VAL A 62 -6.90 7.98 8.76
C VAL A 62 -6.81 7.35 10.15
N THR A 63 -7.87 6.65 10.53
CA THR A 63 -7.99 5.98 11.82
C THR A 63 -7.51 4.53 11.77
N MET A 64 -7.21 3.94 12.95
CA MET A 64 -6.93 2.51 13.06
C MET A 64 -8.11 1.64 12.57
N ASP A 65 -9.33 2.06 12.83
CA ASP A 65 -10.52 1.27 12.44
C ASP A 65 -10.72 1.25 10.93
N GLU A 66 -10.48 2.37 10.24
CA GLU A 66 -10.45 2.41 8.77
C GLU A 66 -9.35 1.50 8.22
N MET A 67 -8.14 1.57 8.77
CA MET A 67 -7.05 0.70 8.34
C MET A 67 -7.38 -0.78 8.52
N ILE A 68 -7.91 -1.17 9.67
CA ILE A 68 -8.32 -2.56 9.93
C ILE A 68 -9.45 -3.00 9.01
N HIS A 69 -10.44 -2.12 8.75
CA HIS A 69 -11.54 -2.40 7.81
C HIS A 69 -11.00 -2.76 6.41
N HIS A 70 -10.15 -1.91 5.87
CA HIS A 70 -9.54 -2.11 4.55
C HIS A 70 -8.57 -3.30 4.52
N ALA A 71 -7.77 -3.49 5.57
CA ALA A 71 -6.86 -4.63 5.68
C ALA A 71 -7.61 -5.98 5.71
N LYS A 72 -8.75 -6.08 6.41
CA LYS A 72 -9.64 -7.24 6.39
C LYS A 72 -10.15 -7.55 4.98
N ALA A 73 -10.50 -6.51 4.22
CA ALA A 73 -10.99 -6.67 2.84
C ALA A 73 -9.85 -7.15 1.92
N ALA A 74 -8.69 -6.51 1.97
CA ALA A 74 -7.51 -6.88 1.19
C ALA A 74 -7.03 -8.30 1.52
N ARG A 75 -7.06 -8.72 2.83
CA ARG A 75 -6.68 -10.07 3.25
C ARG A 75 -7.48 -11.16 2.53
N ARG A 76 -8.78 -10.97 2.36
CA ARG A 76 -9.63 -11.95 1.67
C ARG A 76 -9.27 -12.11 0.19
N GLY A 77 -8.69 -11.08 -0.43
CA GLY A 77 -8.21 -11.12 -1.81
C GLY A 77 -6.77 -11.61 -1.97
N THR A 78 -5.99 -11.68 -0.86
CA THR A 78 -4.56 -11.99 -0.89
C THR A 78 -4.31 -13.45 -0.48
N LYS A 79 -3.79 -14.26 -1.38
CA LYS A 79 -3.47 -15.67 -1.13
C LYS A 79 -1.97 -15.91 -1.04
N TYR A 80 -1.20 -15.30 -1.93
CA TYR A 80 0.22 -15.56 -2.11
C TYR A 80 1.13 -14.41 -1.72
N ALA A 81 0.73 -13.16 -1.97
CA ALA A 81 1.53 -11.99 -1.63
C ALA A 81 1.68 -11.83 -0.11
N PHE A 82 2.81 -11.25 0.33
CA PHE A 82 3.04 -10.87 1.72
C PHE A 82 2.24 -9.61 2.03
N LEU A 83 1.28 -9.69 2.95
CA LEU A 83 0.34 -8.60 3.25
C LEU A 83 0.86 -7.75 4.41
N ILE A 84 1.01 -6.45 4.19
CA ILE A 84 1.46 -5.49 5.20
C ILE A 84 0.35 -4.48 5.50
N GLY A 85 0.06 -4.27 6.78
CA GLY A 85 -0.81 -3.20 7.25
C GLY A 85 0.00 -1.97 7.67
N ASP A 86 -0.40 -0.79 7.21
CA ASP A 86 0.26 0.47 7.55
C ASP A 86 -0.31 1.04 8.84
N MET A 87 0.53 1.30 9.83
CA MET A 87 0.10 1.90 11.09
C MET A 87 -0.15 3.40 10.88
N PRO A 88 -1.40 3.90 11.02
CA PRO A 88 -1.72 5.29 10.74
C PRO A 88 -1.14 6.23 11.80
N PHE A 89 -1.12 7.53 11.48
CA PHE A 89 -0.64 8.56 12.39
C PHE A 89 -1.30 8.46 13.77
N MET A 90 -0.52 8.64 14.83
CA MET A 90 -0.89 8.51 16.25
C MET A 90 -1.27 7.10 16.73
N SER A 91 -1.06 6.07 15.92
CA SER A 91 -1.29 4.69 16.36
C SER A 91 -0.08 4.03 17.03
N TYR A 92 1.12 4.65 16.91
CA TYR A 92 2.38 4.13 17.46
C TYR A 92 3.25 5.21 18.14
N GLN A 93 2.83 6.48 18.09
CA GLN A 93 3.61 7.59 18.65
C GLN A 93 3.29 7.87 20.13
N VAL A 94 2.18 7.35 20.66
CA VAL A 94 1.69 7.67 22.01
C VAL A 94 2.46 6.91 23.09
N SER A 95 2.56 5.58 22.98
CA SER A 95 3.31 4.73 23.90
C SER A 95 3.69 3.40 23.20
N ARG A 96 4.65 2.66 23.81
CA ARG A 96 5.04 1.33 23.35
C ARG A 96 3.86 0.34 23.43
N GLU A 97 3.10 0.39 24.52
CA GLU A 97 1.95 -0.48 24.76
C GLU A 97 0.86 -0.27 23.72
N ASP A 98 0.57 0.98 23.36
CA ASP A 98 -0.39 1.31 22.31
C ASP A 98 0.11 0.87 20.93
N ALA A 99 1.39 1.07 20.65
CA ALA A 99 2.00 0.62 19.39
C ALA A 99 1.88 -0.90 19.23
N VAL A 100 2.25 -1.68 20.26
CA VAL A 100 2.13 -3.14 20.24
C VAL A 100 0.66 -3.58 20.13
N ARG A 101 -0.27 -2.93 20.85
CA ARG A 101 -1.70 -3.22 20.78
C ARG A 101 -2.25 -2.99 19.36
N ASN A 102 -1.92 -1.84 18.77
CA ASN A 102 -2.38 -1.48 17.43
C ASN A 102 -1.75 -2.36 16.34
N ALA A 103 -0.46 -2.68 16.42
CA ALA A 103 0.19 -3.65 15.55
C ALA A 103 -0.47 -5.04 15.68
N GLY A 104 -0.77 -5.47 16.91
CA GLY A 104 -1.48 -6.71 17.20
C GLY A 104 -2.87 -6.80 16.58
N ARG A 105 -3.58 -5.68 16.42
CA ARG A 105 -4.87 -5.60 15.72
C ARG A 105 -4.73 -5.97 14.23
N PHE A 106 -3.68 -5.50 13.54
CA PHE A 106 -3.41 -5.88 12.17
C PHE A 106 -3.21 -7.39 12.03
N MET A 107 -2.46 -8.00 12.95
CA MET A 107 -2.21 -9.44 12.94
C MET A 107 -3.48 -10.25 13.26
N LYS A 108 -4.15 -9.93 14.34
CA LYS A 108 -5.28 -10.72 14.88
C LYS A 108 -6.58 -10.48 14.16
N GLU A 109 -6.91 -9.22 13.83
CA GLU A 109 -8.20 -8.88 13.23
C GLU A 109 -8.15 -8.90 11.71
N ALA A 110 -7.06 -8.41 11.12
CA ALA A 110 -6.93 -8.28 9.67
C ALA A 110 -6.13 -9.42 9.01
N GLY A 111 -5.39 -10.22 9.78
CA GLY A 111 -4.57 -11.30 9.25
C GLY A 111 -3.40 -10.80 8.41
N SER A 112 -2.89 -9.61 8.69
CA SER A 112 -1.67 -9.08 8.05
C SER A 112 -0.47 -9.95 8.45
N ASP A 113 0.54 -10.01 7.57
CA ASP A 113 1.79 -10.74 7.82
C ASP A 113 2.84 -9.85 8.51
N ALA A 114 2.69 -8.52 8.43
CA ALA A 114 3.56 -7.52 9.05
C ALA A 114 2.84 -6.17 9.18
N VAL A 115 3.51 -5.24 9.85
CA VAL A 115 3.07 -3.82 9.90
C VAL A 115 4.14 -2.90 9.30
N LYS A 116 3.73 -1.72 8.82
CA LYS A 116 4.64 -0.62 8.43
C LYS A 116 4.46 0.54 9.42
N LEU A 117 5.54 1.25 9.68
CA LEU A 117 5.52 2.54 10.39
C LEU A 117 6.59 3.48 9.85
N GLU A 118 6.34 4.79 9.99
CA GLU A 118 7.18 5.87 9.50
C GLU A 118 8.05 6.46 10.60
N GLY A 119 9.31 6.73 10.27
CA GLY A 119 10.28 7.39 11.13
C GLY A 119 11.62 6.67 11.17
N GLY A 120 12.64 7.39 11.67
CA GLY A 120 14.00 6.91 11.87
C GLY A 120 14.28 6.55 13.32
N ARG A 121 15.37 7.13 13.86
CA ARG A 121 15.79 6.84 15.25
C ARG A 121 14.75 7.20 16.32
N GLU A 122 13.86 8.13 16.03
CA GLU A 122 12.77 8.52 16.95
C GLU A 122 11.72 7.45 17.21
N VAL A 123 11.63 6.43 16.34
CA VAL A 123 10.65 5.33 16.46
C VAL A 123 11.30 3.99 16.81
N ILE A 124 12.60 3.95 17.11
CA ILE A 124 13.33 2.70 17.39
C ILE A 124 12.71 1.95 18.57
N GLU A 125 12.43 2.62 19.66
CA GLU A 125 11.89 1.98 20.87
C GLU A 125 10.53 1.32 20.65
N VAL A 126 9.66 1.93 19.85
CA VAL A 126 8.36 1.34 19.51
C VAL A 126 8.52 0.23 18.47
N THR A 127 9.47 0.37 17.55
CA THR A 127 9.81 -0.67 16.56
C THR A 127 10.30 -1.94 17.26
N GLU A 128 11.25 -1.82 18.17
CA GLU A 128 11.75 -2.93 18.99
C GLU A 128 10.63 -3.59 19.79
N ALA A 129 9.78 -2.80 20.47
CA ALA A 129 8.66 -3.35 21.25
C ALA A 129 7.66 -4.15 20.39
N ILE A 130 7.37 -3.70 19.16
CA ILE A 130 6.51 -4.42 18.22
C ILE A 130 7.18 -5.72 17.76
N ILE A 131 8.49 -5.67 17.46
CA ILE A 131 9.26 -6.84 17.01
C ILE A 131 9.41 -7.87 18.14
N ASP A 132 9.68 -7.42 19.37
CA ASP A 132 9.77 -8.29 20.56
C ASP A 132 8.43 -8.99 20.87
N ALA A 133 7.30 -8.36 20.50
CA ALA A 133 5.98 -9.00 20.53
C ALA A 133 5.76 -10.05 19.42
N GLY A 134 6.75 -10.29 18.55
CA GLY A 134 6.70 -11.27 17.45
C GLY A 134 6.06 -10.74 16.17
N ILE A 135 5.90 -9.43 16.01
CA ILE A 135 5.28 -8.82 14.84
C ILE A 135 6.37 -8.24 13.91
N PRO A 136 6.50 -8.71 12.66
CA PRO A 136 7.49 -8.16 11.74
C PRO A 136 7.19 -6.71 11.35
N VAL A 137 8.25 -5.89 11.24
CA VAL A 137 8.14 -4.45 10.93
C VAL A 137 8.85 -4.11 9.62
N LEU A 138 8.16 -3.39 8.74
CA LEU A 138 8.67 -2.66 7.60
C LEU A 138 8.88 -1.19 8.02
N GLY A 139 10.13 -0.72 8.02
CA GLY A 139 10.45 0.69 8.28
C GLY A 139 10.13 1.57 7.09
N HIS A 140 10.02 2.89 7.29
CA HIS A 140 9.81 3.86 6.22
C HIS A 140 10.58 5.16 6.49
N LEU A 141 11.47 5.51 5.57
CA LEU A 141 12.34 6.68 5.64
C LEU A 141 12.23 7.56 4.38
N GLY A 142 12.72 8.78 4.50
CA GLY A 142 12.66 9.78 3.45
C GLY A 142 11.49 10.73 3.65
N LEU A 143 10.65 10.87 2.65
CA LEU A 143 9.37 11.57 2.83
C LEU A 143 8.43 10.67 3.66
N THR A 144 7.96 11.19 4.78
CA THR A 144 7.03 10.55 5.69
C THR A 144 5.73 11.35 5.70
N PRO A 145 4.69 10.94 4.91
CA PRO A 145 3.44 11.70 4.76
C PRO A 145 2.73 12.00 6.08
N GLN A 146 2.81 11.10 7.06
CA GLN A 146 2.22 11.32 8.39
C GLN A 146 2.82 12.53 9.13
N THR A 147 4.06 12.88 8.85
CA THR A 147 4.75 14.02 9.45
C THR A 147 4.97 15.18 8.47
N ILE A 148 4.13 15.27 7.44
CA ILE A 148 4.26 16.25 6.35
C ILE A 148 4.32 17.70 6.85
N SER A 149 3.60 18.03 7.92
CA SER A 149 3.62 19.35 8.55
C SER A 149 5.00 19.70 9.09
N LYS A 150 5.72 18.72 9.68
CA LYS A 150 7.10 18.86 10.16
C LYS A 150 8.08 19.04 9.01
N LEU A 151 7.84 18.38 7.88
CA LEU A 151 8.71 18.41 6.70
C LEU A 151 8.49 19.66 5.81
N GLY A 152 7.42 20.45 6.08
CA GLY A 152 7.09 21.64 5.29
C GLY A 152 6.62 21.31 3.87
N GLY A 153 5.91 20.21 3.68
CA GLY A 153 5.30 19.77 2.42
C GLY A 153 6.01 18.57 1.76
N TYR A 154 5.47 18.13 0.63
CA TYR A 154 5.96 16.99 -0.17
C TYR A 154 7.29 17.33 -0.86
N LYS A 155 8.42 17.16 -0.17
CA LYS A 155 9.75 17.50 -0.66
C LYS A 155 10.67 16.30 -0.64
N VAL A 156 11.59 16.23 -1.63
CA VAL A 156 12.65 15.21 -1.67
C VAL A 156 13.56 15.38 -0.45
N GLN A 157 13.79 14.30 0.29
CA GLN A 157 14.59 14.23 1.52
C GLN A 157 16.02 13.76 1.21
N GLY A 158 16.99 14.13 2.05
CA GLY A 158 18.38 13.68 1.88
C GLY A 158 19.17 14.40 0.78
N LYS A 159 18.83 15.64 0.42
CA LYS A 159 19.52 16.43 -0.63
C LYS A 159 20.88 16.98 -0.22
N SER A 160 21.13 17.25 1.07
CA SER A 160 22.45 17.67 1.56
C SER A 160 23.24 16.47 2.07
N ALA A 161 24.57 16.59 2.10
CA ALA A 161 25.43 15.54 2.63
C ALA A 161 25.06 15.17 4.09
N GLU A 162 24.72 16.17 4.91
CA GLU A 162 24.30 15.98 6.30
C GLU A 162 22.97 15.24 6.38
N ALA A 163 21.97 15.62 5.54
CA ALA A 163 20.67 14.96 5.51
C ALA A 163 20.78 13.52 4.97
N ALA A 164 21.63 13.29 3.97
CA ALA A 164 21.92 11.96 3.46
C ALA A 164 22.61 11.07 4.51
N LYS A 165 23.54 11.63 5.28
CA LYS A 165 24.21 10.93 6.38
C LYS A 165 23.20 10.53 7.46
N ARG A 166 22.32 11.45 7.90
CA ARG A 166 21.25 11.14 8.87
C ARG A 166 20.33 10.02 8.37
N LEU A 167 19.92 10.09 7.10
CA LEU A 167 19.08 9.06 6.50
C LEU A 167 19.74 7.66 6.54
N LEU A 168 21.04 7.60 6.23
CA LEU A 168 21.81 6.36 6.31
C LEU A 168 21.94 5.84 7.75
N GLU A 169 22.21 6.72 8.71
CA GLU A 169 22.27 6.37 10.13
C GLU A 169 20.92 5.85 10.65
N ASP A 170 19.81 6.47 10.23
CA ASP A 170 18.45 6.05 10.58
C ASP A 170 18.12 4.66 9.96
N ALA A 171 18.53 4.44 8.71
CA ALA A 171 18.35 3.14 8.04
C ALA A 171 19.12 2.01 8.75
N ILE A 172 20.37 2.26 9.14
CA ILE A 172 21.18 1.31 9.92
C ILE A 172 20.56 1.06 11.29
N ALA A 173 20.01 2.08 11.94
CA ALA A 173 19.36 1.94 13.24
C ALA A 173 18.09 1.06 13.14
N LEU A 174 17.25 1.27 12.13
CA LEU A 174 16.07 0.43 11.88
C LEU A 174 16.43 -1.03 11.56
N GLU A 175 17.49 -1.27 10.77
CA GLU A 175 18.00 -2.63 10.54
C GLU A 175 18.42 -3.29 11.85
N LYS A 176 19.18 -2.57 12.70
CA LYS A 176 19.61 -3.08 14.02
C LYS A 176 18.46 -3.33 14.96
N ALA A 177 17.41 -2.52 14.93
CA ALA A 177 16.18 -2.73 15.67
C ALA A 177 15.38 -3.95 15.21
N GLY A 178 15.75 -4.57 14.07
CA GLY A 178 15.15 -5.81 13.57
C GLY A 178 14.11 -5.64 12.46
N CYS A 179 13.98 -4.46 11.85
CA CYS A 179 13.15 -4.31 10.65
C CYS A 179 13.56 -5.32 9.59
N PHE A 180 12.60 -5.97 8.92
CA PHE A 180 12.92 -6.94 7.87
C PHE A 180 13.19 -6.31 6.50
N ALA A 181 12.73 -5.07 6.28
CA ALA A 181 12.94 -4.25 5.08
C ALA A 181 12.67 -2.77 5.41
N ILE A 182 13.03 -1.87 4.50
CA ILE A 182 12.82 -0.41 4.66
C ILE A 182 12.29 0.17 3.35
N VAL A 183 11.23 0.98 3.41
CA VAL A 183 10.79 1.85 2.31
C VAL A 183 11.66 3.11 2.30
N LEU A 184 12.10 3.53 1.11
CA LEU A 184 12.77 4.80 0.86
C LEU A 184 11.89 5.63 -0.07
N GLU A 185 11.27 6.71 0.47
CA GLU A 185 10.36 7.56 -0.29
C GLU A 185 10.98 8.93 -0.60
N CYS A 186 10.89 9.34 -1.88
CA CYS A 186 11.36 10.65 -2.35
C CYS A 186 12.79 10.98 -1.87
N VAL A 187 13.70 10.03 -2.04
CA VAL A 187 15.13 10.14 -1.74
C VAL A 187 15.93 10.23 -3.04
N PRO A 188 16.99 11.05 -3.14
CA PRO A 188 17.84 11.06 -4.33
C PRO A 188 18.39 9.66 -4.65
N ASP A 189 18.37 9.28 -5.92
CA ASP A 189 18.68 7.94 -6.43
C ASP A 189 20.04 7.41 -5.96
N LYS A 190 21.08 8.26 -5.96
CA LYS A 190 22.43 7.90 -5.48
C LYS A 190 22.46 7.68 -3.96
N VAL A 191 21.67 8.43 -3.19
CA VAL A 191 21.58 8.25 -1.74
C VAL A 191 20.82 6.95 -1.43
N ALA A 192 19.71 6.70 -2.11
CA ALA A 192 18.95 5.45 -1.95
C ALA A 192 19.81 4.23 -2.31
N LYS A 193 20.60 4.29 -3.40
CA LYS A 193 21.55 3.25 -3.77
C LYS A 193 22.59 3.01 -2.67
N LEU A 194 23.20 4.09 -2.13
CA LEU A 194 24.18 3.99 -1.04
C LEU A 194 23.57 3.32 0.20
N VAL A 195 22.35 3.69 0.60
CA VAL A 195 21.62 3.05 1.71
C VAL A 195 21.40 1.56 1.42
N THR A 196 20.94 1.23 0.21
CA THR A 196 20.70 -0.16 -0.22
C THR A 196 21.95 -1.04 -0.14
N GLU A 197 23.10 -0.50 -0.54
CA GLU A 197 24.40 -1.21 -0.51
C GLU A 197 24.94 -1.39 0.92
N LYS A 198 24.53 -0.54 1.86
CA LYS A 198 25.00 -0.60 3.26
C LYS A 198 24.15 -1.52 4.13
N LEU A 199 22.93 -1.82 3.74
CA LEU A 199 22.00 -2.66 4.50
C LEU A 199 22.03 -4.12 4.01
N ASN A 200 21.83 -5.05 4.93
CA ASN A 200 21.62 -6.47 4.64
C ASN A 200 20.14 -6.80 4.37
N ILE A 201 19.22 -5.97 4.87
CA ILE A 201 17.78 -6.10 4.64
C ILE A 201 17.35 -5.42 3.33
N PRO A 202 16.25 -5.86 2.68
CA PRO A 202 15.75 -5.25 1.46
C PRO A 202 15.37 -3.78 1.64
N THR A 203 15.61 -2.98 0.59
CA THR A 203 15.06 -1.63 0.44
C THR A 203 14.02 -1.59 -0.68
N ILE A 204 12.90 -0.90 -0.44
CA ILE A 204 11.80 -0.72 -1.39
C ILE A 204 11.70 0.77 -1.72
N GLY A 205 11.95 1.14 -2.98
CA GLY A 205 11.92 2.54 -3.40
C GLY A 205 10.53 2.99 -3.87
N ILE A 206 10.21 4.25 -3.57
CA ILE A 206 9.13 5.01 -4.22
C ILE A 206 9.65 6.44 -4.44
N GLY A 207 9.85 6.81 -5.71
CA GLY A 207 10.53 8.07 -6.01
C GLY A 207 11.97 8.12 -5.53
N ALA A 208 12.65 6.98 -5.41
CA ALA A 208 14.01 6.83 -4.92
C ALA A 208 14.99 6.24 -5.97
N GLY A 209 14.57 6.21 -7.23
CA GLY A 209 15.36 5.69 -8.34
C GLY A 209 15.49 4.16 -8.37
N PRO A 210 16.25 3.61 -9.35
CA PRO A 210 16.31 2.16 -9.60
C PRO A 210 17.27 1.40 -8.67
N GLY A 211 18.01 2.10 -7.81
CA GLY A 211 19.06 1.53 -6.95
C GLY A 211 18.56 0.66 -5.79
N CYS A 212 17.28 0.73 -5.44
CA CYS A 212 16.67 -0.11 -4.39
C CYS A 212 16.46 -1.55 -4.83
N ASP A 213 16.33 -2.47 -3.87
CA ASP A 213 16.08 -3.89 -4.12
C ASP A 213 14.67 -4.15 -4.67
N GLY A 214 13.72 -3.28 -4.38
CA GLY A 214 12.35 -3.34 -4.89
C GLY A 214 11.75 -1.96 -5.16
N GLN A 215 10.51 -1.95 -5.66
CA GLN A 215 9.74 -0.73 -5.93
C GLN A 215 8.31 -0.90 -5.45
N VAL A 216 7.73 0.19 -4.93
CA VAL A 216 6.31 0.29 -4.61
C VAL A 216 5.69 1.48 -5.34
N LEU A 217 4.43 1.34 -5.73
CA LEU A 217 3.56 2.42 -6.17
C LEU A 217 2.19 2.28 -5.52
N VAL A 218 1.53 3.41 -5.37
CA VAL A 218 0.08 3.46 -5.09
C VAL A 218 -0.64 2.98 -6.34
N THR A 219 -1.41 1.90 -6.22
CA THR A 219 -2.06 1.26 -7.37
C THR A 219 -3.04 2.19 -8.08
N ASN A 220 -3.77 3.02 -7.32
CA ASN A 220 -4.69 4.00 -7.89
C ASN A 220 -3.96 5.04 -8.76
N ASP A 221 -2.76 5.45 -8.39
CA ASP A 221 -1.93 6.36 -9.19
C ASP A 221 -1.40 5.64 -10.44
N MET A 222 -0.86 4.44 -10.27
CA MET A 222 -0.28 3.62 -11.36
C MET A 222 -1.31 3.26 -12.42
N LEU A 223 -2.55 3.01 -12.02
CA LEU A 223 -3.65 2.68 -12.93
C LEU A 223 -4.43 3.91 -13.42
N GLY A 224 -4.05 5.12 -12.98
CA GLY A 224 -4.71 6.36 -13.37
C GLY A 224 -6.19 6.43 -12.93
N LEU A 225 -6.49 5.86 -11.76
CA LEU A 225 -7.80 5.97 -11.13
C LEU A 225 -7.91 7.24 -10.28
N PHE A 226 -6.82 7.59 -9.57
CA PHE A 226 -6.69 8.86 -8.85
C PHE A 226 -6.06 9.90 -9.77
N ASP A 227 -6.72 11.03 -9.99
CA ASP A 227 -6.35 12.04 -11.00
C ASP A 227 -6.17 13.46 -10.44
N ARG A 228 -6.35 13.68 -9.12
CA ARG A 228 -6.14 15.00 -8.49
C ARG A 228 -4.69 15.46 -8.63
N PHE A 229 -3.73 14.54 -8.52
CA PHE A 229 -2.31 14.81 -8.64
C PHE A 229 -1.54 13.53 -9.00
N VAL A 230 -0.65 13.63 -9.98
CA VAL A 230 0.23 12.52 -10.37
C VAL A 230 1.67 12.88 -9.99
N PRO A 231 2.27 12.25 -8.98
CA PRO A 231 3.67 12.49 -8.62
C PRO A 231 4.61 12.21 -9.78
N LYS A 232 5.70 12.98 -9.90
CA LYS A 232 6.71 12.84 -10.98
C LYS A 232 7.25 11.42 -11.14
N PHE A 233 7.35 10.67 -10.05
CA PHE A 233 7.89 9.31 -10.05
C PHE A 233 6.87 8.24 -10.47
N VAL A 234 5.60 8.59 -10.62
CA VAL A 234 4.55 7.66 -11.01
C VAL A 234 4.56 7.49 -12.51
N LYS A 235 4.73 6.25 -12.96
CA LYS A 235 4.43 5.84 -14.34
C LYS A 235 3.02 5.26 -14.37
N GLN A 236 2.13 5.90 -15.10
CA GLN A 236 0.79 5.36 -15.35
C GLN A 236 0.84 4.32 -16.47
N TYR A 237 0.33 3.12 -16.21
CA TYR A 237 0.27 2.01 -17.17
C TYR A 237 -1.08 1.96 -17.91
N VAL A 238 -2.10 2.60 -17.34
CA VAL A 238 -3.45 2.73 -17.90
C VAL A 238 -4.10 4.00 -17.32
N LYS A 239 -5.20 4.47 -17.93
CA LYS A 239 -6.02 5.59 -17.44
C LYS A 239 -7.43 5.09 -17.13
N LEU A 240 -7.60 4.42 -15.99
CA LEU A 240 -8.87 3.82 -15.60
C LEU A 240 -9.98 4.85 -15.36
N SER A 241 -9.67 6.04 -14.84
CA SER A 241 -10.66 7.11 -14.63
C SER A 241 -11.42 7.44 -15.92
N THR A 242 -10.73 7.52 -17.06
CA THR A 242 -11.35 7.76 -18.36
C THR A 242 -12.23 6.59 -18.78
N LEU A 243 -11.71 5.36 -18.72
CA LEU A 243 -12.43 4.15 -19.13
C LEU A 243 -13.70 3.94 -18.30
N ILE A 244 -13.61 4.17 -16.99
CA ILE A 244 -14.75 4.05 -16.07
C ILE A 244 -15.78 5.13 -16.37
N SER A 245 -15.36 6.39 -16.55
CA SER A 245 -16.24 7.50 -16.89
C SER A 245 -17.01 7.24 -18.19
N ASP A 246 -16.32 6.74 -19.22
CA ASP A 246 -16.95 6.43 -20.50
C ASP A 246 -17.91 5.23 -20.40
N GLY A 247 -17.60 4.24 -19.57
CA GLY A 247 -18.52 3.12 -19.27
C GLY A 247 -19.78 3.60 -18.58
N ILE A 248 -19.64 4.48 -17.58
CA ILE A 248 -20.79 5.05 -16.85
C ILE A 248 -21.67 5.90 -17.77
N LYS A 249 -21.06 6.72 -18.65
CA LYS A 249 -21.81 7.52 -19.62
C LYS A 249 -22.61 6.64 -20.58
N ARG A 250 -22.00 5.60 -21.14
CA ARG A 250 -22.71 4.65 -22.02
C ARG A 250 -23.88 3.97 -21.33
N TYR A 251 -23.70 3.54 -20.08
CA TYR A 251 -24.81 2.98 -19.29
C TYR A 251 -25.96 3.98 -19.14
N LYS A 252 -25.66 5.25 -18.81
CA LYS A 252 -26.64 6.32 -18.72
C LYS A 252 -27.39 6.50 -20.04
N ASP A 253 -26.66 6.61 -21.17
CA ASP A 253 -27.23 6.82 -22.50
C ASP A 253 -28.11 5.64 -22.93
N ASP A 254 -27.77 4.41 -22.58
CA ASP A 254 -28.55 3.21 -22.88
C ASP A 254 -29.88 3.22 -22.08
N ILE A 255 -29.86 3.60 -20.82
CA ILE A 255 -31.10 3.77 -20.02
C ILE A 255 -31.99 4.86 -20.61
N GLU A 256 -31.44 6.06 -20.87
CA GLU A 256 -32.21 7.22 -21.37
C GLU A 256 -32.81 6.98 -22.77
N SER A 257 -32.15 6.17 -23.60
CA SER A 257 -32.60 5.80 -24.94
C SER A 257 -33.43 4.52 -25.00
N GLY A 258 -33.68 3.86 -23.87
CA GLY A 258 -34.45 2.60 -23.81
C GLY A 258 -33.73 1.39 -24.43
N ARG A 259 -32.41 1.43 -24.63
CA ARG A 259 -31.62 0.29 -25.13
C ARG A 259 -31.27 -0.71 -24.04
N PHE A 260 -31.36 -0.31 -22.77
CA PHE A 260 -31.14 -1.16 -21.60
C PHE A 260 -32.28 -0.95 -20.58
N PRO A 261 -32.83 -2.02 -19.94
CA PRO A 261 -32.50 -3.42 -20.22
C PRO A 261 -33.10 -3.91 -21.56
N ASP A 262 -32.42 -4.82 -22.22
CA ASP A 262 -32.91 -5.56 -23.38
C ASP A 262 -33.50 -6.93 -22.96
N GLU A 263 -33.82 -7.79 -23.95
CA GLU A 263 -34.39 -9.12 -23.68
C GLU A 263 -33.44 -10.05 -22.94
N GLU A 264 -32.11 -9.95 -23.19
CA GLU A 264 -31.08 -10.76 -22.52
C GLU A 264 -30.93 -10.38 -21.04
N HIS A 265 -31.20 -9.11 -20.70
CA HIS A 265 -31.08 -8.57 -19.36
C HIS A 265 -32.44 -8.44 -18.64
N SER A 266 -33.48 -9.14 -19.14
CA SER A 266 -34.85 -9.08 -18.62
C SER A 266 -35.38 -10.47 -18.24
N PHE A 267 -36.14 -10.53 -17.17
CA PHE A 267 -36.86 -11.75 -16.81
C PHE A 267 -38.28 -11.71 -17.37
N THR A 268 -38.70 -12.80 -17.97
CA THR A 268 -40.05 -12.94 -18.56
C THR A 268 -40.96 -13.79 -17.67
N ILE A 269 -42.25 -13.55 -17.76
CA ILE A 269 -43.29 -14.40 -17.17
C ILE A 269 -44.01 -15.14 -18.30
N LYS A 270 -44.44 -16.40 -18.05
CA LYS A 270 -45.24 -17.13 -19.02
C LYS A 270 -46.58 -16.40 -19.28
N GLU A 271 -46.95 -16.29 -20.54
CA GLU A 271 -48.21 -15.64 -20.98
C GLU A 271 -49.44 -16.14 -20.22
N GLU A 272 -49.51 -17.44 -19.92
CA GLU A 272 -50.61 -18.07 -19.16
C GLU A 272 -50.72 -17.52 -17.73
N GLU A 273 -49.57 -17.27 -17.07
CA GLU A 273 -49.53 -16.69 -15.74
C GLU A 273 -49.86 -15.19 -15.77
N LEU A 274 -49.38 -14.48 -16.78
CA LEU A 274 -49.68 -13.06 -16.97
C LEU A 274 -51.20 -12.83 -17.17
N LYS A 275 -51.91 -13.74 -17.91
CA LYS A 275 -53.34 -13.66 -18.11
C LYS A 275 -54.14 -13.83 -16.82
N LYS A 276 -53.63 -14.55 -15.81
CA LYS A 276 -54.28 -14.69 -14.50
C LYS A 276 -54.27 -13.39 -13.69
N LEU A 277 -53.29 -12.51 -13.91
CA LEU A 277 -53.16 -11.21 -13.23
C LEU A 277 -54.08 -10.13 -13.84
N LYS A 278 -54.59 -10.34 -15.05
CA LYS A 278 -55.45 -9.39 -15.76
C LYS A 278 -56.95 -9.68 -15.58
N LYS A 279 -57.29 -10.70 -14.79
CA LYS A 279 -58.66 -11.03 -14.35
C LYS A 279 -58.89 -10.51 -12.93
#